data_415a66ec292be18b870087010e881ea8
#
_entry.id   415a66ec292be18b870087010e881ea8
#
_cell.length_a   1.000
_cell.length_b   1.000
_cell.length_c   1.000
_cell.angle_alpha   90.00
_cell.angle_beta   90.00
_cell.angle_gamma   90.00
#
_symmetry.space_group_name_H-M   'P 1'
#
loop_
_entity.id
_entity.type
_entity.pdbx_description
1 polymer ?
#
loop_
_entity_poly.entity_id
_entity_poly.type
_entity_poly.pdbx_seq_one_letter_code
_entity_poly.pdbx_strand_id
1 'polypeptide(L)'
;TRLSGLAHDPHVYFNPEATPFIVEVVPPQQQDSPAKALKKATRLIEHLLAEENVEYIAHNRNNYIMRTGYLLNAYGIPQEAATEWAMRRFADYDGDVAGIFRSCYLKTEEHGTRLLPGYRRNGNETEGRLATVAEIEEFLRTQGRFRKNTVTGRCEMAVGEGAFTEVTDRQVNTLWCRCSKEVKPTRPMDIRAVIESEFSELFNPFETYFRNLPPWDGTTDAIAQLAAQVHVKEDAALFALCFRKWLVALVAALLKPEVVNHGILVLSGRQGIYKTTWLNNLLPLPLRRYFYLKTNSRNLTKDDTLTLSEFAIVCLEELDEMESKEMNQLKALTTLRTVNERAAYAHYKESRPHIASFCGTSNNIHFLNDLSGNRRWMPFEVESIDCPYEHPVDYNAVYAQAYALVNEGYTYWLTPGETEALNRHNRHFEVPCLERELILTYYERPMPGATNAAFLTVAQILARINAGIRQKLSPVKVGMVMRQEGFEPMRVGGKRGYRVIELTGEQIEQRKRWVTHWQ
;
A
#
# COMPACT_ATOMS: atom_id res chain seq x y z
N THR A 1 3.83 42.50 14.38
CA THR A 1 4.79 41.58 13.72
C THR A 1 6.02 41.49 14.60
N ARG A 2 6.21 40.39 15.34
CA ARG A 2 7.48 40.11 16.00
C ARG A 2 8.46 39.65 14.92
N LEU A 3 9.52 40.43 14.68
CA LEU A 3 10.72 39.97 14.00
C LEU A 3 11.42 38.99 14.93
N SER A 4 11.18 37.71 14.72
CA SER A 4 11.92 36.64 15.40
C SER A 4 13.13 36.29 14.53
N GLY A 5 14.31 36.71 14.97
CA GLY A 5 15.57 36.28 14.42
C GLY A 5 16.01 37.04 13.17
N LEU A 6 17.09 37.79 13.28
CA LEU A 6 17.85 38.33 12.15
C LEU A 6 18.55 37.15 11.44
N ALA A 7 17.84 36.53 10.49
CA ALA A 7 18.52 35.73 9.48
C ALA A 7 19.06 36.71 8.43
N HIS A 8 20.35 36.71 8.22
CA HIS A 8 20.99 37.49 7.18
C HIS A 8 20.65 36.82 5.83
N ASP A 9 19.66 37.38 5.12
CA ASP A 9 19.38 37.01 3.74
C ASP A 9 20.00 38.07 2.82
N PRO A 10 21.06 37.77 2.07
CA PRO A 10 21.72 38.72 1.17
C PRO A 10 20.86 39.08 -0.05
N HIS A 11 19.71 38.41 -0.27
CA HIS A 11 18.80 38.63 -1.39
C HIS A 11 17.46 39.24 -0.96
N VAL A 12 17.33 39.70 0.30
CA VAL A 12 16.09 40.32 0.76
C VAL A 12 15.81 41.60 -0.04
N TYR A 13 14.69 41.61 -0.72
CA TYR A 13 14.23 42.79 -1.43
C TYR A 13 13.56 43.77 -0.45
N PHE A 14 14.15 44.93 -0.23
CA PHE A 14 13.57 46.02 0.53
C PHE A 14 13.02 47.07 -0.43
N ASN A 15 11.68 47.31 -0.39
CA ASN A 15 11.07 48.40 -1.12
C ASN A 15 10.97 49.65 -0.22
N PRO A 16 11.84 50.66 -0.42
CA PRO A 16 11.82 51.87 0.40
C PRO A 16 10.59 52.76 0.18
N GLU A 17 9.85 52.54 -0.94
CA GLU A 17 8.64 53.28 -1.28
C GLU A 17 7.35 52.52 -0.91
N ALA A 18 7.47 51.40 -0.22
CA ALA A 18 6.29 50.67 0.22
C ALA A 18 5.47 51.51 1.23
N THR A 19 4.27 51.83 0.86
CA THR A 19 3.29 52.48 1.77
C THR A 19 2.92 51.50 2.87
N PRO A 20 3.00 51.88 4.17
CA PRO A 20 2.57 51.00 5.26
C PRO A 20 1.10 50.61 5.08
N PHE A 21 0.83 49.32 5.13
CA PHE A 21 -0.54 48.83 5.15
C PHE A 21 -1.13 49.11 6.52
N ILE A 22 -1.92 50.18 6.62
CA ILE A 22 -2.63 50.55 7.85
C ILE A 22 -3.92 49.73 7.91
N VAL A 23 -3.95 48.73 8.80
CA VAL A 23 -5.20 48.04 9.14
C VAL A 23 -5.94 48.90 10.17
N GLU A 24 -7.01 49.57 9.77
CA GLU A 24 -7.96 50.12 10.73
C GLU A 24 -8.63 48.96 11.48
N VAL A 25 -8.20 48.71 12.71
CA VAL A 25 -8.85 47.75 13.60
C VAL A 25 -10.10 48.43 14.17
N VAL A 26 -11.25 48.18 13.53
CA VAL A 26 -12.54 48.54 14.11
C VAL A 26 -12.79 47.63 15.30
N PRO A 27 -12.87 48.12 16.54
CA PRO A 27 -13.13 47.25 17.68
C PRO A 27 -14.51 46.59 17.55
N PRO A 28 -14.61 45.29 17.84
CA PRO A 28 -15.89 44.58 17.74
C PRO A 28 -16.89 45.15 18.76
N GLN A 29 -18.08 45.54 18.31
CA GLN A 29 -19.16 45.96 19.20
C GLN A 29 -19.69 44.74 19.97
N GLN A 30 -19.62 44.81 21.30
CA GLN A 30 -20.20 43.80 22.20
C GLN A 30 -21.69 44.10 22.41
N GLN A 31 -22.56 43.10 22.14
CA GLN A 31 -24.01 43.25 22.33
C GLN A 31 -24.50 42.99 23.77
N ASP A 32 -23.65 42.48 24.65
CA ASP A 32 -23.98 42.21 26.06
C ASP A 32 -23.74 43.46 26.92
N SER A 33 -24.48 43.58 28.02
CA SER A 33 -24.16 44.59 29.04
C SER A 33 -22.73 44.39 29.56
N PRO A 34 -21.99 45.46 29.93
CA PRO A 34 -20.60 45.35 30.40
C PRO A 34 -20.41 44.31 31.53
N ALA A 35 -21.36 44.19 32.42
CA ALA A 35 -21.33 43.20 33.50
C ALA A 35 -21.42 41.72 33.00
N LYS A 36 -22.23 41.49 31.98
CA LYS A 36 -22.37 40.15 31.38
C LYS A 36 -21.16 39.79 30.54
N ALA A 37 -20.60 40.74 29.81
CA ALA A 37 -19.37 40.58 29.04
C ALA A 37 -18.17 40.27 29.97
N LEU A 38 -18.04 41.04 31.06
CA LEU A 38 -17.02 40.81 32.08
C LEU A 38 -17.11 39.38 32.69
N LYS A 39 -18.32 38.94 33.05
CA LYS A 39 -18.53 37.59 33.61
C LYS A 39 -18.16 36.47 32.64
N LYS A 40 -18.40 36.62 31.35
CA LYS A 40 -17.99 35.70 30.31
C LYS A 40 -16.48 35.72 30.11
N ALA A 41 -15.88 36.90 30.04
CA ALA A 41 -14.45 37.10 29.84
C ALA A 41 -13.63 36.47 30.99
N THR A 42 -14.03 36.74 32.23
CA THR A 42 -13.30 36.21 33.41
C THR A 42 -13.29 34.69 33.49
N ARG A 43 -14.43 34.03 33.21
CA ARG A 43 -14.49 32.56 33.14
C ARG A 43 -13.59 31.96 32.04
N LEU A 44 -13.58 32.58 30.86
CA LEU A 44 -12.74 32.14 29.75
C LEU A 44 -11.26 32.35 30.08
N ILE A 45 -10.91 33.50 30.70
CA ILE A 45 -9.53 33.80 31.08
C ILE A 45 -9.02 32.85 32.17
N GLU A 46 -9.83 32.52 33.16
CA GLU A 46 -9.45 31.50 34.17
C GLU A 46 -9.14 30.15 33.51
N HIS A 47 -9.92 29.71 32.53
CA HIS A 47 -9.68 28.48 31.80
C HIS A 47 -8.39 28.55 30.95
N LEU A 48 -8.19 29.63 30.19
CA LEU A 48 -7.00 29.83 29.38
C LEU A 48 -5.70 29.87 30.22
N LEU A 49 -5.73 30.53 31.37
CA LEU A 49 -4.58 30.58 32.27
C LEU A 49 -4.29 29.23 32.91
N ALA A 50 -5.32 28.45 33.23
CA ALA A 50 -5.16 27.08 33.72
C ALA A 50 -4.56 26.14 32.67
N GLU A 51 -4.97 26.23 31.39
CA GLU A 51 -4.37 25.48 30.28
C GLU A 51 -2.89 25.85 30.05
N GLU A 52 -2.51 27.11 30.32
CA GLU A 52 -1.13 27.58 30.25
C GLU A 52 -0.32 27.27 31.52
N ASN A 53 -0.86 26.55 32.50
CA ASN A 53 -0.26 26.30 33.82
C ASN A 53 0.11 27.59 34.59
N VAL A 54 -0.67 28.65 34.40
CA VAL A 54 -0.51 29.92 35.11
C VAL A 54 -1.55 29.96 36.23
N GLU A 55 -1.13 29.65 37.46
CA GLU A 55 -2.00 29.60 38.63
C GLU A 55 -1.80 30.79 39.58
N TYR A 56 -2.84 31.16 40.33
CA TYR A 56 -2.82 32.24 41.34
C TYR A 56 -2.25 31.71 42.65
N ILE A 57 -0.92 31.48 42.71
CA ILE A 57 -0.18 30.95 43.86
C ILE A 57 0.87 31.96 44.35
N ALA A 58 1.37 31.81 45.57
CA ALA A 58 2.22 32.77 46.28
C ALA A 58 3.37 33.40 45.48
N HIS A 59 4.05 32.61 44.63
CA HIS A 59 5.17 33.12 43.81
C HIS A 59 4.78 33.61 42.41
N ASN A 60 3.51 33.48 42.02
CA ASN A 60 3.05 33.81 40.66
C ASN A 60 1.86 34.79 40.64
N ARG A 61 1.43 35.30 41.76
CA ARG A 61 0.24 36.19 41.88
C ARG A 61 0.32 37.39 40.97
N ASN A 62 1.43 38.10 40.95
CA ASN A 62 1.60 39.31 40.14
C ASN A 62 1.47 39.00 38.65
N ASN A 63 2.11 37.92 38.14
CA ASN A 63 2.05 37.49 36.76
C ASN A 63 0.62 37.06 36.36
N TYR A 64 -0.09 36.34 37.23
CA TYR A 64 -1.48 35.96 37.02
C TYR A 64 -2.40 37.20 36.88
N ILE A 65 -2.28 38.18 37.79
CA ILE A 65 -3.04 39.44 37.78
C ILE A 65 -2.74 40.22 36.50
N MET A 66 -1.48 40.39 36.16
CA MET A 66 -1.04 41.11 34.97
C MET A 66 -1.57 40.44 33.69
N ARG A 67 -1.46 39.12 33.53
CA ARG A 67 -1.98 38.36 32.38
C ARG A 67 -3.51 38.49 32.28
N THR A 68 -4.20 38.41 33.40
CA THR A 68 -5.65 38.64 33.46
C THR A 68 -6.01 40.02 32.95
N GLY A 69 -5.27 41.06 33.37
CA GLY A 69 -5.49 42.43 32.92
C GLY A 69 -5.28 42.62 31.40
N TYR A 70 -4.20 42.03 30.84
CA TYR A 70 -3.97 42.10 29.38
C TYR A 70 -5.05 41.35 28.59
N LEU A 71 -5.52 40.20 29.07
CA LEU A 71 -6.57 39.45 28.41
C LEU A 71 -7.92 40.16 28.48
N LEU A 72 -8.27 40.76 29.62
CA LEU A 72 -9.50 41.58 29.74
C LEU A 72 -9.45 42.79 28.80
N ASN A 73 -8.30 43.47 28.69
CA ASN A 73 -8.10 44.54 27.70
C ASN A 73 -8.29 44.00 26.27
N ALA A 74 -7.66 42.90 25.92
CA ALA A 74 -7.76 42.27 24.60
C ALA A 74 -9.19 41.84 24.24
N TYR A 75 -10.00 41.44 25.23
CA TYR A 75 -11.43 41.13 25.05
C TYR A 75 -12.33 42.36 25.10
N GLY A 76 -11.77 43.59 25.15
CA GLY A 76 -12.50 44.83 25.05
C GLY A 76 -13.38 45.11 26.28
N ILE A 77 -13.03 44.60 27.45
CA ILE A 77 -13.73 44.95 28.70
C ILE A 77 -13.31 46.36 29.14
N PRO A 78 -14.25 47.27 29.45
CA PRO A 78 -13.90 48.61 29.92
C PRO A 78 -12.99 48.59 31.15
N GLN A 79 -11.95 49.46 31.17
CA GLN A 79 -10.92 49.48 32.22
C GLN A 79 -11.51 49.62 33.61
N GLU A 80 -12.51 50.49 33.79
CA GLU A 80 -13.15 50.72 35.09
C GLU A 80 -13.81 49.45 35.64
N ALA A 81 -14.61 48.76 34.80
CA ALA A 81 -15.29 47.53 35.17
C ALA A 81 -14.30 46.37 35.45
N ALA A 82 -13.23 46.28 34.66
CA ALA A 82 -12.18 45.29 34.86
C ALA A 82 -11.38 45.55 36.14
N THR A 83 -11.03 46.81 36.43
CA THR A 83 -10.27 47.17 37.63
C THR A 83 -11.10 46.96 38.91
N GLU A 84 -12.37 47.37 38.90
CA GLU A 84 -13.27 47.15 40.01
C GLU A 84 -13.48 45.68 40.32
N TRP A 85 -13.64 44.85 39.31
CA TRP A 85 -13.70 43.38 39.49
C TRP A 85 -12.39 42.83 40.02
N ALA A 86 -11.24 43.25 39.50
CA ALA A 86 -9.94 42.76 39.91
C ALA A 86 -9.60 43.10 41.38
N MET A 87 -9.92 44.31 41.81
CA MET A 87 -9.72 44.74 43.19
C MET A 87 -10.53 43.85 44.16
N ARG A 88 -11.74 43.45 43.80
CA ARG A 88 -12.56 42.53 44.61
C ARG A 88 -12.04 41.08 44.53
N ARG A 89 -11.62 40.65 43.36
CA ARG A 89 -11.19 39.26 43.09
C ARG A 89 -9.85 38.91 43.74
N PHE A 90 -8.92 39.87 43.79
CA PHE A 90 -7.56 39.75 44.27
C PHE A 90 -7.31 40.57 45.55
N ALA A 91 -8.32 40.68 46.43
CA ALA A 91 -8.24 41.44 47.66
C ALA A 91 -7.17 40.94 48.65
N ASP A 92 -6.70 39.72 48.48
CA ASP A 92 -5.62 39.09 49.24
C ASP A 92 -4.21 39.34 48.68
N TYR A 93 -4.09 40.15 47.64
CA TYR A 93 -2.80 40.50 47.06
C TYR A 93 -2.26 41.79 47.64
N ASP A 94 -1.05 41.76 48.20
CA ASP A 94 -0.42 42.88 48.93
C ASP A 94 0.08 44.03 48.01
N GLY A 95 0.02 43.86 46.66
CA GLY A 95 0.46 44.87 45.70
C GLY A 95 -0.67 45.76 45.16
N ASP A 96 -0.30 46.75 44.31
CA ASP A 96 -1.24 47.68 43.69
C ASP A 96 -1.93 47.04 42.46
N VAL A 97 -3.08 46.35 42.69
CA VAL A 97 -3.89 45.74 41.62
C VAL A 97 -4.38 46.80 40.61
N ALA A 98 -4.77 48.00 41.11
CA ALA A 98 -5.25 49.06 40.25
C ALA A 98 -4.15 49.60 39.34
N GLY A 99 -2.94 49.75 39.86
CA GLY A 99 -1.75 50.14 39.08
C GLY A 99 -1.37 49.14 38.01
N ILE A 100 -1.43 47.83 38.31
CA ILE A 100 -1.20 46.75 37.36
C ILE A 100 -2.22 46.81 36.21
N PHE A 101 -3.50 46.95 36.52
CA PHE A 101 -4.55 47.05 35.50
C PHE A 101 -4.43 48.33 34.66
N ARG A 102 -4.11 49.46 35.29
CA ARG A 102 -3.81 50.71 34.55
C ARG A 102 -2.69 50.50 33.54
N SER A 103 -1.62 49.83 33.95
CA SER A 103 -0.48 49.50 33.06
C SER A 103 -0.89 48.57 31.90
N CYS A 104 -1.75 47.56 32.16
CA CYS A 104 -2.25 46.67 31.12
C CYS A 104 -3.09 47.37 30.06
N TYR A 105 -3.87 48.40 30.48
CA TYR A 105 -4.76 49.17 29.59
C TYR A 105 -4.06 50.31 28.85
N LEU A 106 -2.78 50.61 29.16
CA LEU A 106 -1.98 51.53 28.35
C LEU A 106 -1.73 51.02 26.94
N LYS A 107 -1.86 49.71 26.70
CA LYS A 107 -1.80 49.12 25.36
C LYS A 107 -3.15 49.24 24.64
N THR A 108 -3.46 50.45 24.20
CA THR A 108 -4.73 50.77 23.55
C THR A 108 -4.90 50.05 22.22
N GLU A 109 -3.81 49.75 21.51
CA GLU A 109 -3.82 48.99 20.25
C GLU A 109 -4.29 47.53 20.42
N GLU A 110 -4.21 46.98 21.62
CA GLU A 110 -4.67 45.60 21.93
C GLU A 110 -6.14 45.58 22.40
N HIS A 111 -6.76 46.75 22.67
CA HIS A 111 -8.13 46.83 23.20
C HIS A 111 -9.15 46.26 22.20
N GLY A 112 -9.92 45.26 22.64
CA GLY A 112 -10.99 44.66 21.82
C GLY A 112 -10.52 43.88 20.60
N THR A 113 -9.24 43.52 20.51
CA THR A 113 -8.70 42.72 19.40
C THR A 113 -9.19 41.27 19.40
N ARG A 114 -9.66 40.74 20.55
CA ARG A 114 -10.21 39.39 20.71
C ARG A 114 -11.73 39.43 20.91
N LEU A 115 -12.42 38.42 20.38
CA LEU A 115 -13.86 38.23 20.56
C LEU A 115 -14.14 37.18 21.61
N LEU A 116 -15.09 37.44 22.49
CA LEU A 116 -15.61 36.44 23.41
C LEU A 116 -16.39 35.35 22.66
N PRO A 117 -16.39 34.07 23.11
CA PRO A 117 -17.20 33.02 22.50
C PRO A 117 -18.68 33.42 22.43
N GLY A 118 -19.26 33.26 21.22
CA GLY A 118 -20.65 33.65 20.95
C GLY A 118 -20.83 35.08 20.37
N TYR A 119 -19.76 35.88 20.27
CA TYR A 119 -19.78 37.14 19.54
C TYR A 119 -19.26 36.97 18.13
N ARG A 120 -19.94 37.60 17.14
CA ARG A 120 -19.51 37.70 15.74
C ARG A 120 -19.05 39.14 15.47
N ARG A 121 -18.00 39.30 14.67
CA ARG A 121 -17.72 40.61 14.07
C ARG A 121 -18.94 41.01 13.22
N ASN A 122 -19.55 42.15 13.53
CA ASN A 122 -20.57 42.72 12.67
C ASN A 122 -19.92 43.20 11.36
N GLY A 123 -19.92 42.34 10.38
CA GLY A 123 -19.73 42.64 8.99
C GLY A 123 -20.94 42.04 8.28
N ASN A 124 -21.55 42.75 7.38
CA ASN A 124 -22.78 42.49 6.61
C ASN A 124 -23.33 41.07 6.73
N GLU A 125 -24.55 40.91 7.21
CA GLU A 125 -25.22 39.59 7.45
C GLU A 125 -25.31 38.69 6.21
N THR A 126 -24.84 39.12 5.05
CA THR A 126 -24.80 38.33 3.80
C THR A 126 -23.41 37.78 3.44
N GLU A 127 -22.29 38.26 4.01
CA GLU A 127 -20.94 37.87 3.56
C GLU A 127 -20.21 36.80 4.42
N GLY A 128 -20.83 36.26 5.47
CA GLY A 128 -20.10 35.43 6.44
C GLY A 128 -20.61 33.98 6.63
N ARG A 129 -21.66 33.58 5.95
CA ARG A 129 -22.16 32.21 6.12
C ARG A 129 -21.41 31.26 5.18
N LEU A 130 -20.72 30.25 5.75
CA LEU A 130 -20.09 29.21 4.95
C LEU A 130 -21.11 28.58 4.00
N ALA A 131 -20.64 28.13 2.83
CA ALA A 131 -21.45 27.37 1.91
C ALA A 131 -22.01 26.11 2.62
N THR A 132 -23.28 25.84 2.39
CA THR A 132 -23.93 24.62 2.85
C THR A 132 -23.48 23.44 1.98
N VAL A 133 -23.66 22.21 2.49
CA VAL A 133 -23.35 20.99 1.71
C VAL A 133 -24.08 20.99 0.38
N ALA A 134 -25.37 21.36 0.36
CA ALA A 134 -26.18 21.42 -0.88
C ALA A 134 -25.62 22.43 -1.90
N GLU A 135 -25.16 23.60 -1.46
CA GLU A 135 -24.54 24.60 -2.34
C GLU A 135 -23.19 24.12 -2.90
N ILE A 136 -22.42 23.38 -2.09
CA ILE A 136 -21.16 22.76 -2.54
C ILE A 136 -21.43 21.66 -3.57
N GLU A 137 -22.42 20.81 -3.33
CA GLU A 137 -22.82 19.77 -4.29
C GLU A 137 -23.27 20.35 -5.63
N GLU A 138 -24.14 21.37 -5.60
CA GLU A 138 -24.61 22.06 -6.80
C GLU A 138 -23.43 22.66 -7.57
N PHE A 139 -22.52 23.35 -6.89
CA PHE A 139 -21.30 23.86 -7.49
C PHE A 139 -20.47 22.74 -8.11
N LEU A 140 -20.19 21.63 -7.39
CA LEU A 140 -19.37 20.52 -7.90
C LEU A 140 -19.99 19.87 -9.13
N ARG A 141 -21.32 19.75 -9.22
CA ARG A 141 -22.01 19.24 -10.44
C ARG A 141 -21.75 20.11 -11.65
N THR A 142 -21.54 21.41 -11.48
CA THR A 142 -21.17 22.31 -12.59
C THR A 142 -19.71 22.17 -13.02
N GLN A 143 -18.83 21.68 -12.12
CA GLN A 143 -17.40 21.56 -12.41
C GLN A 143 -17.04 20.27 -13.14
N GLY A 144 -17.85 19.21 -13.00
CA GLY A 144 -17.60 17.94 -13.64
C GLY A 144 -18.38 16.78 -13.05
N ARG A 145 -18.08 15.59 -13.55
CA ARG A 145 -18.61 14.31 -13.05
C ARG A 145 -17.62 13.72 -12.07
N PHE A 146 -18.11 13.22 -10.94
CA PHE A 146 -17.29 12.61 -9.89
C PHE A 146 -17.68 11.15 -9.70
N ARG A 147 -16.68 10.29 -9.44
CA ARG A 147 -16.89 8.90 -9.09
C ARG A 147 -15.84 8.43 -8.11
N LYS A 148 -16.17 7.46 -7.29
CA LYS A 148 -15.25 6.81 -6.35
C LYS A 148 -14.85 5.46 -6.89
N ASN A 149 -13.57 5.28 -7.19
CA ASN A 149 -13.01 4.02 -7.62
C ASN A 149 -12.95 3.06 -6.43
N THR A 150 -13.72 1.97 -6.48
CA THR A 150 -13.84 1.00 -5.38
C THR A 150 -12.58 0.17 -5.17
N VAL A 151 -11.71 0.07 -6.18
CA VAL A 151 -10.45 -0.68 -6.12
C VAL A 151 -9.38 0.11 -5.38
N THR A 152 -9.14 1.36 -5.80
CA THR A 152 -8.11 2.21 -5.19
C THR A 152 -8.63 2.98 -3.97
N GLY A 153 -9.96 3.08 -3.81
CA GLY A 153 -10.61 3.91 -2.79
C GLY A 153 -10.52 5.42 -3.07
N ARG A 154 -9.96 5.83 -4.23
CA ARG A 154 -9.75 7.22 -4.60
C ARG A 154 -10.90 7.77 -5.42
N CYS A 155 -11.18 9.07 -5.25
CA CYS A 155 -12.14 9.76 -6.09
C CYS A 155 -11.50 10.18 -7.42
N GLU A 156 -12.29 10.13 -8.48
CA GLU A 156 -11.92 10.52 -9.83
C GLU A 156 -12.88 11.58 -10.34
N MET A 157 -12.37 12.50 -11.16
CA MET A 157 -13.16 13.58 -11.77
C MET A 157 -12.94 13.62 -13.28
N ALA A 158 -14.00 13.88 -14.03
CA ALA A 158 -13.98 14.18 -15.45
C ALA A 158 -14.66 15.51 -15.73
N VAL A 159 -14.04 16.35 -16.57
CA VAL A 159 -14.60 17.62 -17.02
C VAL A 159 -15.23 17.42 -18.40
N GLY A 160 -16.50 17.74 -18.56
CA GLY A 160 -17.25 17.51 -19.79
C GLY A 160 -17.23 16.03 -20.20
N GLU A 161 -16.92 15.76 -21.47
CA GLU A 161 -16.75 14.40 -22.02
C GLU A 161 -15.32 13.84 -21.86
N GLY A 162 -14.48 14.52 -21.09
CA GLY A 162 -13.11 14.10 -20.84
C GLY A 162 -12.98 12.80 -20.04
N ALA A 163 -11.78 12.22 -20.06
CA ALA A 163 -11.46 11.03 -19.28
C ALA A 163 -11.45 11.32 -17.77
N PHE A 164 -11.84 10.34 -16.97
CA PHE A 164 -11.72 10.39 -15.52
C PHE A 164 -10.25 10.31 -15.10
N THR A 165 -9.85 11.24 -14.23
CA THR A 165 -8.53 11.28 -13.60
C THR A 165 -8.67 11.35 -12.08
N GLU A 166 -7.69 10.86 -11.34
CA GLU A 166 -7.71 10.93 -9.87
C GLU A 166 -7.74 12.38 -9.39
N VAL A 167 -8.58 12.65 -8.40
CA VAL A 167 -8.68 13.97 -7.76
C VAL A 167 -7.46 14.20 -6.89
N THR A 168 -6.65 15.18 -7.26
CA THR A 168 -5.44 15.58 -6.54
C THR A 168 -5.72 16.70 -5.53
N ASP A 169 -4.82 16.89 -4.55
CA ASP A 169 -4.89 18.01 -3.61
C ASP A 169 -4.94 19.37 -4.35
N ARG A 170 -4.23 19.49 -5.47
CA ARG A 170 -4.27 20.69 -6.31
C ARG A 170 -5.67 20.94 -6.88
N GLN A 171 -6.35 19.86 -7.32
CA GLN A 171 -7.73 19.99 -7.84
C GLN A 171 -8.71 20.35 -6.74
N VAL A 172 -8.62 19.73 -5.55
CA VAL A 172 -9.43 20.09 -4.39
C VAL A 172 -9.24 21.56 -4.02
N ASN A 173 -7.99 22.03 -3.96
CA ASN A 173 -7.69 23.43 -3.67
C ASN A 173 -8.20 24.38 -4.76
N THR A 174 -8.16 23.97 -6.03
CA THR A 174 -8.72 24.76 -7.14
C THR A 174 -10.24 24.86 -7.03
N LEU A 175 -10.93 23.77 -6.76
CA LEU A 175 -12.38 23.72 -6.54
C LEU A 175 -12.78 24.58 -5.33
N TRP A 176 -12.01 24.48 -4.24
CA TRP A 176 -12.20 25.33 -3.06
C TRP A 176 -12.11 26.81 -3.40
N CYS A 177 -11.04 27.23 -4.10
CA CYS A 177 -10.86 28.64 -4.48
C CYS A 177 -12.00 29.14 -5.37
N ARG A 178 -12.47 28.31 -6.32
CA ARG A 178 -13.61 28.65 -7.19
C ARG A 178 -14.90 28.74 -6.40
N CYS A 179 -15.25 27.72 -5.62
CA CYS A 179 -16.45 27.70 -4.80
C CYS A 179 -16.51 28.90 -3.86
N SER A 180 -15.39 29.27 -3.22
CA SER A 180 -15.32 30.41 -2.32
C SER A 180 -15.51 31.77 -3.03
N LYS A 181 -15.18 31.85 -4.34
CA LYS A 181 -15.38 33.09 -5.15
C LYS A 181 -16.76 33.16 -5.80
N GLU A 182 -17.25 32.00 -6.29
CA GLU A 182 -18.45 31.93 -7.14
C GLU A 182 -19.73 31.71 -6.33
N VAL A 183 -19.64 31.06 -5.17
CA VAL A 183 -20.78 30.67 -4.35
C VAL A 183 -20.73 31.39 -2.99
N LYS A 184 -19.93 30.88 -2.05
CA LYS A 184 -19.73 31.41 -0.70
C LYS A 184 -18.40 30.96 -0.12
N PRO A 185 -17.87 31.62 0.92
CA PRO A 185 -16.70 31.12 1.64
C PRO A 185 -16.90 29.67 2.05
N THR A 186 -15.88 28.82 1.78
CA THR A 186 -15.89 27.40 2.12
C THR A 186 -14.49 26.97 2.56
N ARG A 187 -14.28 25.72 2.94
CA ARG A 187 -12.98 25.16 3.35
C ARG A 187 -12.58 24.04 2.40
N PRO A 188 -11.28 23.82 2.17
CA PRO A 188 -10.83 22.67 1.36
C PRO A 188 -11.33 21.33 1.90
N MET A 189 -11.46 21.21 3.22
CA MET A 189 -11.96 20.02 3.91
C MET A 189 -13.43 19.74 3.60
N ASP A 190 -14.27 20.78 3.48
CA ASP A 190 -15.70 20.64 3.17
C ASP A 190 -15.87 20.15 1.72
N ILE A 191 -15.09 20.69 0.78
CA ILE A 191 -15.05 20.21 -0.62
C ILE A 191 -14.63 18.75 -0.67
N ARG A 192 -13.56 18.38 0.04
CA ARG A 192 -13.09 17.00 0.11
C ARG A 192 -14.15 16.07 0.70
N ALA A 193 -14.77 16.44 1.81
CA ALA A 193 -15.79 15.63 2.46
C ALA A 193 -16.99 15.33 1.55
N VAL A 194 -17.41 16.31 0.74
CA VAL A 194 -18.47 16.09 -0.25
C VAL A 194 -18.00 15.16 -1.37
N ILE A 195 -16.80 15.36 -1.93
CA ILE A 195 -16.26 14.50 -2.99
C ILE A 195 -16.09 13.06 -2.50
N GLU A 196 -15.71 12.84 -1.24
CA GLU A 196 -15.50 11.51 -0.65
C GLU A 196 -16.81 10.84 -0.16
N SER A 197 -17.93 11.55 -0.19
CA SER A 197 -19.24 11.04 0.22
C SER A 197 -19.98 10.29 -0.91
N GLU A 198 -21.25 9.98 -0.69
CA GLU A 198 -22.16 9.39 -1.69
C GLU A 198 -22.45 10.34 -2.89
N PHE A 199 -21.93 11.57 -2.86
CA PHE A 199 -21.95 12.48 -4.01
C PHE A 199 -21.19 11.90 -5.20
N SER A 200 -20.10 11.14 -4.95
CA SER A 200 -19.34 10.44 -5.97
C SER A 200 -19.88 9.02 -6.15
N GLU A 201 -20.40 8.71 -7.34
CA GLU A 201 -20.89 7.37 -7.68
C GLU A 201 -19.81 6.31 -7.55
N LEU A 202 -20.16 5.14 -7.00
CA LEU A 202 -19.23 4.02 -6.92
C LEU A 202 -18.94 3.46 -8.32
N PHE A 203 -17.67 3.25 -8.60
CA PHE A 203 -17.18 2.75 -9.87
C PHE A 203 -16.18 1.62 -9.68
N ASN A 204 -16.50 0.43 -10.15
CA ASN A 204 -15.56 -0.68 -10.24
C ASN A 204 -15.03 -0.76 -11.68
N PRO A 205 -13.74 -0.47 -11.92
CA PRO A 205 -13.16 -0.47 -13.26
C PRO A 205 -13.17 -1.85 -13.92
N PHE A 206 -13.01 -2.91 -13.13
CA PHE A 206 -12.99 -4.28 -13.66
C PHE A 206 -14.38 -4.74 -14.05
N GLU A 207 -15.36 -4.59 -13.16
CA GLU A 207 -16.74 -4.94 -13.48
C GLU A 207 -17.26 -4.19 -14.71
N THR A 208 -16.95 -2.89 -14.79
CA THR A 208 -17.35 -2.06 -15.93
C THR A 208 -16.68 -2.54 -17.21
N TYR A 209 -15.39 -2.88 -17.16
CA TYR A 209 -14.67 -3.38 -18.33
C TYR A 209 -15.27 -4.70 -18.81
N PHE A 210 -15.43 -5.69 -17.93
CA PHE A 210 -15.94 -7.01 -18.29
C PHE A 210 -17.41 -6.98 -18.77
N ARG A 211 -18.24 -6.13 -18.19
CA ARG A 211 -19.65 -5.96 -18.60
C ARG A 211 -19.76 -5.40 -20.04
N ASN A 212 -18.80 -4.60 -20.46
CA ASN A 212 -18.79 -3.96 -21.78
C ASN A 212 -18.07 -4.79 -22.85
N LEU A 213 -17.51 -5.95 -22.51
CA LEU A 213 -16.87 -6.83 -23.49
C LEU A 213 -17.92 -7.47 -24.42
N PRO A 214 -17.57 -7.67 -25.69
CA PRO A 214 -18.37 -8.52 -26.58
C PRO A 214 -18.40 -9.95 -26.02
N PRO A 215 -19.49 -10.70 -26.25
CA PRO A 215 -19.52 -12.11 -25.83
C PRO A 215 -18.48 -12.92 -26.60
N TRP A 216 -17.88 -13.92 -25.93
CA TRP A 216 -17.00 -14.88 -26.59
C TRP A 216 -17.77 -15.73 -27.59
N ASP A 217 -17.18 -16.02 -28.73
CA ASP A 217 -17.79 -16.80 -29.83
C ASP A 217 -17.89 -18.32 -29.54
N GLY A 218 -17.31 -18.77 -28.41
CA GLY A 218 -17.30 -20.17 -27.99
C GLY A 218 -16.33 -21.08 -28.77
N THR A 219 -15.61 -20.56 -29.75
CA THR A 219 -14.75 -21.34 -30.65
C THR A 219 -13.31 -20.84 -30.72
N THR A 220 -13.11 -19.54 -30.75
CA THR A 220 -11.77 -18.93 -30.86
C THR A 220 -10.99 -19.06 -29.57
N ASP A 221 -9.83 -19.70 -29.63
CA ASP A 221 -8.94 -19.83 -28.47
C ASP A 221 -7.90 -18.70 -28.43
N ALA A 222 -8.38 -17.50 -28.11
CA ALA A 222 -7.55 -16.30 -28.05
C ALA A 222 -6.48 -16.36 -26.94
N ILE A 223 -6.77 -17.06 -25.83
CA ILE A 223 -5.81 -17.26 -24.75
C ILE A 223 -4.63 -18.13 -25.23
N ALA A 224 -4.89 -19.19 -26.00
CA ALA A 224 -3.83 -20.01 -26.57
C ALA A 224 -3.02 -19.25 -27.62
N GLN A 225 -3.67 -18.41 -28.43
CA GLN A 225 -2.98 -17.55 -29.40
C GLN A 225 -2.04 -16.55 -28.69
N LEU A 226 -2.47 -15.94 -27.58
CA LEU A 226 -1.63 -15.08 -26.78
C LEU A 226 -0.46 -15.84 -26.13
N ALA A 227 -0.70 -17.05 -25.62
CA ALA A 227 0.36 -17.89 -25.07
C ALA A 227 1.40 -18.26 -26.12
N ALA A 228 0.99 -18.52 -27.36
CA ALA A 228 1.87 -18.90 -28.46
C ALA A 228 2.89 -17.80 -28.85
N GLN A 229 2.68 -16.55 -28.45
CA GLN A 229 3.67 -15.47 -28.63
C GLN A 229 4.93 -15.68 -27.78
N VAL A 230 4.88 -16.56 -26.75
CA VAL A 230 6.00 -16.87 -25.87
C VAL A 230 6.55 -18.24 -26.25
N HIS A 231 7.73 -18.25 -26.86
CA HIS A 231 8.40 -19.47 -27.26
C HIS A 231 9.25 -19.99 -26.07
N VAL A 232 8.74 -21.00 -25.40
CA VAL A 232 9.45 -21.66 -24.29
C VAL A 232 10.31 -22.79 -24.83
N LYS A 233 11.46 -23.05 -24.20
CA LYS A 233 12.40 -24.10 -24.63
C LYS A 233 11.82 -25.50 -24.46
N GLU A 234 11.10 -25.73 -23.38
CA GLU A 234 10.55 -27.04 -23.02
C GLU A 234 9.12 -26.91 -22.50
N ASP A 235 8.34 -27.98 -22.58
CA ASP A 235 6.99 -28.08 -22.02
C ASP A 235 5.99 -27.00 -22.48
N ALA A 236 5.98 -26.64 -23.77
CA ALA A 236 5.09 -25.62 -24.33
C ALA A 236 3.61 -25.89 -24.04
N ALA A 237 3.18 -27.15 -24.00
CA ALA A 237 1.83 -27.53 -23.62
C ALA A 237 1.52 -27.22 -22.15
N LEU A 238 2.47 -27.44 -21.24
CA LEU A 238 2.36 -27.10 -19.83
C LEU A 238 2.33 -25.58 -19.65
N PHE A 239 3.14 -24.83 -20.42
CA PHE A 239 3.08 -23.36 -20.42
C PHE A 239 1.70 -22.86 -20.81
N ALA A 240 1.15 -23.31 -21.94
CA ALA A 240 -0.17 -22.90 -22.40
C ALA A 240 -1.27 -23.22 -21.36
N LEU A 241 -1.20 -24.41 -20.73
CA LEU A 241 -2.13 -24.80 -19.64
C LEU A 241 -1.99 -23.87 -18.42
N CYS A 242 -0.77 -23.67 -17.92
CA CYS A 242 -0.50 -22.81 -16.76
C CYS A 242 -0.88 -21.37 -17.01
N PHE A 243 -0.55 -20.82 -18.18
CA PHE A 243 -0.91 -19.47 -18.57
C PHE A 243 -2.43 -19.29 -18.63
N ARG A 244 -3.16 -20.22 -19.26
CA ARG A 244 -4.63 -20.17 -19.31
C ARG A 244 -5.23 -20.16 -17.91
N LYS A 245 -4.81 -21.09 -17.05
CA LYS A 245 -5.30 -21.17 -15.68
C LYS A 245 -4.97 -19.91 -14.87
N TRP A 246 -3.76 -19.40 -15.02
CA TRP A 246 -3.32 -18.19 -14.36
C TRP A 246 -4.13 -16.95 -14.82
N LEU A 247 -4.39 -16.82 -16.13
CA LEU A 247 -5.15 -15.71 -16.69
C LEU A 247 -6.65 -15.77 -16.31
N VAL A 248 -7.25 -16.96 -16.34
CA VAL A 248 -8.64 -17.13 -15.91
C VAL A 248 -8.78 -16.90 -14.40
N ALA A 249 -7.80 -17.35 -13.59
CA ALA A 249 -7.75 -17.06 -12.15
C ALA A 249 -7.59 -15.56 -11.87
N LEU A 250 -6.81 -14.83 -12.68
CA LEU A 250 -6.70 -13.36 -12.63
C LEU A 250 -8.07 -12.73 -12.81
N VAL A 251 -8.80 -13.07 -13.87
CA VAL A 251 -10.14 -12.54 -14.11
C VAL A 251 -11.11 -12.91 -12.99
N ALA A 252 -11.04 -14.14 -12.49
CA ALA A 252 -11.86 -14.57 -11.36
C ALA A 252 -11.57 -13.77 -10.08
N ALA A 253 -10.31 -13.49 -9.78
CA ALA A 253 -9.89 -12.69 -8.61
C ALA A 253 -10.33 -11.22 -8.71
N LEU A 254 -10.40 -10.66 -9.91
CA LEU A 254 -10.88 -9.29 -10.14
C LEU A 254 -12.40 -9.14 -9.97
N LEU A 255 -13.16 -10.23 -10.12
CA LEU A 255 -14.63 -10.23 -10.11
C LEU A 255 -15.25 -10.85 -8.87
N LYS A 256 -14.55 -11.75 -8.19
CA LYS A 256 -15.05 -12.53 -7.06
C LYS A 256 -14.16 -12.30 -5.83
N PRO A 257 -14.63 -11.55 -4.82
CA PRO A 257 -13.84 -11.19 -3.63
C PRO A 257 -13.26 -12.37 -2.84
N GLU A 258 -13.88 -13.56 -2.97
CA GLU A 258 -13.43 -14.79 -2.30
C GLU A 258 -12.32 -15.53 -3.04
N VAL A 259 -12.02 -15.15 -4.29
CA VAL A 259 -11.03 -15.82 -5.14
C VAL A 259 -9.68 -15.11 -5.03
N VAL A 260 -8.63 -15.90 -4.88
CA VAL A 260 -7.24 -15.43 -4.91
C VAL A 260 -6.46 -16.28 -5.90
N ASN A 261 -5.73 -15.64 -6.79
CA ASN A 261 -4.81 -16.32 -7.70
C ASN A 261 -3.51 -16.68 -6.97
N HIS A 262 -3.35 -17.96 -6.63
CA HIS A 262 -2.16 -18.44 -5.91
C HIS A 262 -0.96 -18.72 -6.82
N GLY A 263 -1.14 -18.75 -8.15
CA GLY A 263 -0.09 -19.01 -9.11
C GLY A 263 0.80 -17.78 -9.35
N ILE A 264 2.11 -18.00 -9.43
CA ILE A 264 3.11 -16.99 -9.77
C ILE A 264 3.69 -17.39 -11.12
N LEU A 265 3.31 -16.71 -12.18
CA LEU A 265 3.83 -16.95 -13.54
C LEU A 265 5.20 -16.32 -13.68
N VAL A 266 6.23 -17.10 -14.02
CA VAL A 266 7.60 -16.59 -14.14
C VAL A 266 8.17 -16.89 -15.53
N LEU A 267 8.66 -15.84 -16.18
CA LEU A 267 9.39 -15.94 -17.43
C LEU A 267 10.90 -15.81 -17.16
N SER A 268 11.64 -16.92 -17.29
CA SER A 268 13.09 -16.94 -17.12
C SER A 268 13.78 -16.95 -18.49
N GLY A 269 14.96 -16.34 -18.62
CA GLY A 269 15.72 -16.34 -19.87
C GLY A 269 16.54 -15.07 -20.05
N ARG A 270 17.22 -14.96 -21.19
CA ARG A 270 18.14 -13.85 -21.48
C ARG A 270 17.48 -12.49 -21.36
N GLN A 271 18.26 -11.49 -21.01
CA GLN A 271 17.82 -10.09 -21.01
C GLN A 271 17.52 -9.61 -22.46
N GLY A 272 16.56 -8.69 -22.60
CA GLY A 272 16.22 -8.07 -23.88
C GLY A 272 15.24 -8.83 -24.77
N ILE A 273 14.67 -9.97 -24.33
CA ILE A 273 13.70 -10.76 -25.10
C ILE A 273 12.23 -10.41 -24.79
N TYR A 274 11.94 -9.18 -24.39
CA TYR A 274 10.60 -8.63 -24.12
C TYR A 274 9.82 -9.23 -22.94
N LYS A 275 10.43 -9.98 -22.00
CA LYS A 275 9.71 -10.61 -20.87
C LYS A 275 8.82 -9.63 -20.10
N THR A 276 9.40 -8.58 -19.53
CA THR A 276 8.66 -7.56 -18.77
C THR A 276 7.67 -6.79 -19.64
N THR A 277 8.04 -6.49 -20.90
CA THR A 277 7.15 -5.79 -21.84
C THR A 277 5.91 -6.60 -22.15
N TRP A 278 6.06 -7.91 -22.42
CA TRP A 278 4.95 -8.80 -22.70
C TRP A 278 4.02 -8.93 -21.47
N LEU A 279 4.58 -9.12 -20.27
CA LEU A 279 3.80 -9.16 -19.03
C LEU A 279 3.05 -7.86 -18.77
N ASN A 280 3.67 -6.70 -19.02
CA ASN A 280 3.02 -5.39 -18.87
C ASN A 280 1.88 -5.22 -19.88
N ASN A 281 2.02 -5.78 -21.07
CA ASN A 281 1.00 -5.72 -22.11
C ASN A 281 -0.13 -6.75 -21.91
N LEU A 282 -0.14 -7.54 -20.85
CA LEU A 282 -1.28 -8.41 -20.56
C LEU A 282 -2.55 -7.63 -20.22
N LEU A 283 -2.45 -6.46 -19.58
CA LEU A 283 -3.61 -5.64 -19.27
C LEU A 283 -3.98 -4.71 -20.44
N PRO A 284 -5.30 -4.60 -20.78
CA PRO A 284 -5.78 -3.66 -21.79
C PRO A 284 -5.56 -2.21 -21.34
N LEU A 285 -5.48 -1.28 -22.30
CA LEU A 285 -5.18 0.13 -22.05
C LEU A 285 -6.00 0.76 -20.92
N PRO A 286 -7.34 0.56 -20.81
CA PRO A 286 -8.12 1.15 -19.71
C PRO A 286 -7.75 0.62 -18.33
N LEU A 287 -7.19 -0.60 -18.25
CA LEU A 287 -6.81 -1.28 -17.01
C LEU A 287 -5.30 -1.28 -16.76
N ARG A 288 -4.48 -0.75 -17.69
CA ARG A 288 -3.01 -0.79 -17.60
C ARG A 288 -2.46 -0.09 -16.36
N ARG A 289 -3.15 0.91 -15.83
CA ARG A 289 -2.78 1.57 -14.57
C ARG A 289 -2.83 0.64 -13.35
N TYR A 290 -3.48 -0.52 -13.45
CA TYR A 290 -3.53 -1.55 -12.41
C TYR A 290 -2.44 -2.61 -12.57
N PHE A 291 -1.44 -2.37 -13.39
CA PHE A 291 -0.20 -3.12 -13.45
C PHE A 291 0.84 -2.47 -12.55
N TYR A 292 1.37 -3.19 -11.60
CA TYR A 292 2.42 -2.72 -10.71
C TYR A 292 3.72 -3.48 -10.99
N LEU A 293 4.78 -2.74 -11.31
CA LEU A 293 6.13 -3.27 -11.52
C LEU A 293 6.96 -3.02 -10.28
N LYS A 294 7.38 -4.08 -9.60
CA LYS A 294 8.29 -4.02 -8.47
C LYS A 294 9.70 -4.37 -8.94
N THR A 295 10.54 -3.35 -9.06
CA THR A 295 11.93 -3.47 -9.52
C THR A 295 12.89 -3.95 -8.42
N ASN A 296 12.55 -3.75 -7.15
CA ASN A 296 13.33 -4.23 -6.02
C ASN A 296 12.59 -5.36 -5.30
N SER A 297 12.82 -6.58 -5.73
CA SER A 297 12.19 -7.77 -5.17
C SER A 297 12.77 -8.20 -3.82
N ARG A 298 13.94 -7.67 -3.43
CA ARG A 298 14.63 -8.00 -2.16
C ARG A 298 13.96 -7.43 -0.92
N ASN A 299 13.03 -6.50 -1.05
CA ASN A 299 12.44 -5.82 0.10
C ASN A 299 10.92 -5.76 -0.02
N LEU A 300 10.24 -6.70 0.64
CA LEU A 300 8.78 -6.70 0.74
C LEU A 300 8.37 -5.92 2.00
N THR A 301 7.64 -4.82 1.81
CA THR A 301 7.22 -3.88 2.85
C THR A 301 5.72 -3.99 3.15
N LYS A 302 5.23 -3.23 4.12
CA LYS A 302 3.79 -3.12 4.38
C LYS A 302 3.04 -2.48 3.21
N ASP A 303 3.68 -1.59 2.47
CA ASP A 303 3.09 -0.94 1.30
C ASP A 303 2.80 -1.98 0.20
N ASP A 304 3.63 -3.02 0.10
CA ASP A 304 3.38 -4.13 -0.81
C ASP A 304 2.10 -4.92 -0.47
N THR A 305 1.65 -4.86 0.79
CA THR A 305 0.37 -5.48 1.17
C THR A 305 -0.82 -4.71 0.59
N LEU A 306 -0.74 -3.38 0.52
CA LEU A 306 -1.78 -2.55 -0.10
C LEU A 306 -1.89 -2.80 -1.61
N THR A 307 -0.77 -3.07 -2.28
CA THR A 307 -0.77 -3.38 -3.71
C THR A 307 -1.64 -4.59 -4.06
N LEU A 308 -1.83 -5.53 -3.10
CA LEU A 308 -2.67 -6.72 -3.30
C LEU A 308 -4.14 -6.37 -3.55
N SER A 309 -4.62 -5.25 -3.03
CA SER A 309 -6.01 -4.81 -3.18
C SER A 309 -6.19 -3.70 -4.24
N GLU A 310 -5.11 -3.10 -4.71
CA GLU A 310 -5.16 -1.95 -5.61
C GLU A 310 -4.73 -2.28 -7.05
N PHE A 311 -3.97 -3.37 -7.26
CA PHE A 311 -3.46 -3.75 -8.58
C PHE A 311 -3.96 -5.12 -9.02
N ALA A 312 -4.23 -5.26 -10.32
CA ALA A 312 -4.63 -6.51 -10.94
C ALA A 312 -3.46 -7.47 -11.14
N ILE A 313 -2.32 -6.92 -11.53
CA ILE A 313 -1.07 -7.68 -11.72
C ILE A 313 0.05 -6.99 -10.92
N VAL A 314 0.75 -7.79 -10.14
CA VAL A 314 2.01 -7.41 -9.47
C VAL A 314 3.14 -8.20 -10.13
N CYS A 315 3.96 -7.51 -10.90
CA CYS A 315 5.11 -8.08 -11.59
C CYS A 315 6.40 -7.83 -10.80
N LEU A 316 7.12 -8.90 -10.50
CA LEU A 316 8.38 -8.86 -9.76
C LEU A 316 9.54 -9.03 -10.75
N GLU A 317 10.43 -8.06 -10.83
CA GLU A 317 11.65 -8.20 -11.63
C GLU A 317 12.77 -8.85 -10.82
N GLU A 318 13.67 -9.53 -11.55
CA GLU A 318 14.90 -10.10 -11.00
C GLU A 318 14.67 -11.04 -9.80
N LEU A 319 13.72 -11.98 -9.97
CA LEU A 319 13.40 -12.97 -8.94
C LEU A 319 14.61 -13.81 -8.51
N ASP A 320 15.62 -13.94 -9.35
CA ASP A 320 16.89 -14.60 -9.07
C ASP A 320 17.74 -13.88 -8.01
N GLU A 321 17.43 -12.63 -7.71
CA GLU A 321 18.08 -11.87 -6.64
C GLU A 321 17.41 -12.03 -5.27
N MET A 322 16.22 -12.66 -5.21
CA MET A 322 15.48 -12.91 -3.97
C MET A 322 16.13 -14.02 -3.13
N GLU A 323 16.29 -13.75 -1.85
CA GLU A 323 16.68 -14.78 -0.88
C GLU A 323 15.48 -15.64 -0.46
N SER A 324 15.76 -16.76 0.21
CA SER A 324 14.71 -17.68 0.71
C SER A 324 13.69 -17.00 1.64
N LYS A 325 14.09 -15.95 2.35
CA LYS A 325 13.21 -15.19 3.25
C LYS A 325 12.15 -14.42 2.49
N GLU A 326 12.56 -13.67 1.45
CA GLU A 326 11.66 -12.89 0.61
C GLU A 326 10.72 -13.79 -0.19
N MET A 327 11.23 -14.90 -0.71
CA MET A 327 10.40 -15.90 -1.39
C MET A 327 9.33 -16.49 -0.47
N ASN A 328 9.64 -16.74 0.81
CA ASN A 328 8.66 -17.21 1.78
C ASN A 328 7.64 -16.12 2.14
N GLN A 329 8.05 -14.85 2.22
CA GLN A 329 7.14 -13.72 2.40
C GLN A 329 6.19 -13.60 1.20
N LEU A 330 6.70 -13.69 -0.02
CA LEU A 330 5.88 -13.65 -1.23
C LEU A 330 4.85 -14.79 -1.24
N LYS A 331 5.25 -16.02 -0.89
CA LYS A 331 4.32 -17.15 -0.74
C LYS A 331 3.22 -16.90 0.30
N ALA A 332 3.55 -16.22 1.39
CA ALA A 332 2.56 -15.82 2.39
C ALA A 332 1.58 -14.78 1.82
N LEU A 333 2.08 -13.78 1.09
CA LEU A 333 1.26 -12.76 0.43
C LEU A 333 0.28 -13.38 -0.58
N THR A 334 0.70 -14.35 -1.40
CA THR A 334 -0.19 -15.03 -2.36
C THR A 334 -1.33 -15.83 -1.72
N THR A 335 -1.34 -16.00 -0.40
CA THR A 335 -2.39 -16.73 0.32
C THR A 335 -3.30 -15.84 1.16
N LEU A 336 -2.99 -14.57 1.30
CA LEU A 336 -3.86 -13.63 1.98
C LEU A 336 -5.17 -13.48 1.18
N ARG A 337 -6.31 -13.57 1.85
CA ARG A 337 -7.62 -13.35 1.21
C ARG A 337 -8.07 -11.91 1.26
N THR A 338 -7.69 -11.23 2.33
CA THR A 338 -8.07 -9.84 2.59
C THR A 338 -6.89 -9.04 3.09
N VAL A 339 -6.85 -7.80 2.69
CA VAL A 339 -5.89 -6.79 3.15
C VAL A 339 -6.59 -5.93 4.19
N ASN A 340 -6.07 -5.94 5.41
CA ASN A 340 -6.60 -5.18 6.55
C ASN A 340 -5.62 -4.06 6.94
N GLU A 341 -5.25 -3.24 5.99
CA GLU A 341 -4.33 -2.12 6.20
C GLU A 341 -5.09 -0.79 6.15
N ARG A 342 -4.53 0.20 6.84
CA ARG A 342 -5.02 1.56 6.77
C ARG A 342 -4.30 2.28 5.64
N ALA A 343 -5.03 2.73 4.64
CA ALA A 343 -4.45 3.59 3.61
C ALA A 343 -3.86 4.87 4.24
N ALA A 344 -2.87 5.47 3.61
CA ALA A 344 -2.27 6.71 4.08
C ALA A 344 -3.37 7.77 4.25
N TYR A 345 -3.40 8.42 5.43
CA TYR A 345 -4.38 9.43 5.82
C TYR A 345 -5.84 8.96 6.02
N ALA A 346 -6.17 7.69 5.87
CA ALA A 346 -7.49 7.18 6.20
C ALA A 346 -7.71 7.15 7.73
N HIS A 347 -8.92 7.47 8.20
CA HIS A 347 -9.25 7.42 9.63
C HIS A 347 -9.50 6.00 10.12
N TYR A 348 -10.02 5.12 9.26
CA TYR A 348 -10.40 3.75 9.60
C TYR A 348 -9.58 2.73 8.82
N LYS A 349 -9.44 1.53 9.40
CA LYS A 349 -8.96 0.36 8.67
C LYS A 349 -10.10 -0.18 7.80
N GLU A 350 -9.81 -0.42 6.56
CA GLU A 350 -10.75 -1.07 5.64
C GLU A 350 -10.25 -2.48 5.33
N SER A 351 -11.19 -3.42 5.28
CA SER A 351 -10.93 -4.78 4.79
C SER A 351 -11.23 -4.80 3.30
N ARG A 352 -10.18 -4.97 2.48
CA ARG A 352 -10.28 -5.02 1.02
C ARG A 352 -9.94 -6.42 0.52
N PRO A 353 -10.59 -6.93 -0.54
CA PRO A 353 -10.24 -8.22 -1.12
C PRO A 353 -8.84 -8.17 -1.74
N HIS A 354 -8.14 -9.29 -1.71
CA HIS A 354 -6.93 -9.49 -2.49
C HIS A 354 -7.31 -9.82 -3.93
N ILE A 355 -7.01 -8.92 -4.85
CA ILE A 355 -7.32 -9.04 -6.28
C ILE A 355 -6.08 -9.29 -7.15
N ALA A 356 -4.89 -9.09 -6.61
CA ALA A 356 -3.64 -9.15 -7.36
C ALA A 356 -3.30 -10.58 -7.81
N SER A 357 -2.87 -10.70 -9.05
CA SER A 357 -2.19 -11.89 -9.57
C SER A 357 -0.71 -11.60 -9.72
N PHE A 358 0.12 -12.55 -9.30
CA PHE A 358 1.57 -12.37 -9.35
C PHE A 358 2.16 -12.93 -10.64
N CYS A 359 3.10 -12.19 -11.21
CA CYS A 359 4.00 -12.67 -12.23
C CYS A 359 5.42 -12.14 -11.96
N GLY A 360 6.40 -12.59 -12.72
CA GLY A 360 7.74 -12.06 -12.58
C GLY A 360 8.68 -12.51 -13.68
N THR A 361 9.89 -11.94 -13.64
CA THR A 361 10.97 -12.26 -14.56
C THR A 361 12.22 -12.68 -13.80
N SER A 362 12.99 -13.56 -14.42
CA SER A 362 14.32 -13.96 -13.95
C SER A 362 15.29 -13.98 -15.13
N ASN A 363 16.53 -13.61 -14.88
CA ASN A 363 17.62 -13.76 -15.84
C ASN A 363 18.40 -15.07 -15.62
N ASN A 364 18.24 -15.68 -14.46
CA ASN A 364 18.82 -16.97 -14.11
C ASN A 364 17.71 -18.04 -14.09
N ILE A 365 18.00 -19.21 -14.65
CA ILE A 365 17.09 -20.36 -14.64
C ILE A 365 16.95 -20.89 -13.21
N HIS A 366 18.05 -20.99 -12.47
CA HIS A 366 18.08 -21.55 -11.12
C HIS A 366 17.81 -20.47 -10.07
N PHE A 367 16.55 -20.22 -9.77
CA PHE A 367 16.13 -19.21 -8.78
C PHE A 367 15.24 -19.76 -7.66
N LEU A 368 14.69 -20.99 -7.81
CA LEU A 368 13.85 -21.58 -6.78
C LEU A 368 14.69 -22.14 -5.63
N ASN A 369 14.75 -21.37 -4.55
CA ASN A 369 15.54 -21.68 -3.35
C ASN A 369 14.81 -22.55 -2.32
N ASP A 370 13.48 -22.76 -2.47
CA ASP A 370 12.69 -23.49 -1.48
C ASP A 370 12.35 -24.89 -1.97
N LEU A 371 12.83 -25.87 -1.22
CA LEU A 371 12.59 -27.29 -1.47
C LEU A 371 11.15 -27.74 -1.08
N SER A 372 10.33 -26.91 -0.40
CA SER A 372 9.09 -27.40 0.21
C SER A 372 7.79 -26.83 -0.36
N GLY A 373 7.83 -25.89 -1.29
CA GLY A 373 6.61 -25.14 -1.65
C GLY A 373 6.55 -24.63 -3.08
N ASN A 374 7.11 -25.37 -4.06
CA ASN A 374 7.22 -24.90 -5.44
C ASN A 374 5.92 -24.95 -6.25
N ARG A 375 4.83 -25.54 -5.73
CA ARG A 375 3.54 -25.70 -6.44
C ARG A 375 2.85 -24.38 -6.86
N ARG A 376 3.28 -23.23 -6.30
CA ARG A 376 2.74 -21.92 -6.68
C ARG A 376 3.50 -21.28 -7.83
N TRP A 377 4.75 -21.70 -8.02
CA TRP A 377 5.62 -21.19 -9.05
C TRP A 377 5.31 -21.87 -10.39
N MET A 378 5.10 -21.07 -11.41
CA MET A 378 4.92 -21.50 -12.80
C MET A 378 6.05 -20.90 -13.64
N PRO A 379 7.31 -21.38 -13.45
CA PRO A 379 8.46 -20.87 -14.16
C PRO A 379 8.57 -21.54 -15.53
N PHE A 380 8.95 -20.76 -16.54
CA PHE A 380 9.24 -21.27 -17.88
C PHE A 380 10.47 -20.58 -18.45
N GLU A 381 11.38 -21.36 -19.01
CA GLU A 381 12.53 -20.84 -19.73
C GLU A 381 12.12 -20.42 -21.13
N VAL A 382 12.24 -19.11 -21.37
CA VAL A 382 11.84 -18.46 -22.62
C VAL A 382 13.02 -18.38 -23.57
N GLU A 383 12.87 -18.91 -24.76
CA GLU A 383 13.82 -18.77 -25.85
C GLU A 383 13.68 -17.41 -26.54
N SER A 384 12.43 -17.04 -26.89
CA SER A 384 12.08 -15.77 -27.50
C SER A 384 10.62 -15.40 -27.22
N ILE A 385 10.28 -14.14 -27.41
CA ILE A 385 8.90 -13.62 -27.40
C ILE A 385 8.72 -12.83 -28.68
N ASP A 386 7.58 -13.04 -29.35
CA ASP A 386 7.21 -12.25 -30.52
C ASP A 386 7.19 -10.76 -30.18
N CYS A 387 7.66 -9.92 -31.10
CA CYS A 387 7.74 -8.49 -30.84
C CYS A 387 6.36 -7.91 -30.48
N PRO A 388 6.14 -7.43 -29.23
CA PRO A 388 4.82 -6.98 -28.80
C PRO A 388 4.30 -5.75 -29.55
N TYR A 389 5.15 -5.08 -30.32
CA TYR A 389 4.79 -3.93 -31.16
C TYR A 389 4.26 -4.36 -32.52
N GLU A 390 4.67 -5.55 -33.00
CA GLU A 390 4.25 -6.14 -34.28
C GLU A 390 3.09 -7.12 -34.10
N HIS A 391 2.98 -7.73 -32.91
CA HIS A 391 1.95 -8.69 -32.53
C HIS A 391 1.11 -8.16 -31.35
N PRO A 392 0.21 -7.17 -31.57
CA PRO A 392 -0.63 -6.60 -30.53
C PRO A 392 -1.61 -7.63 -29.98
N VAL A 393 -1.93 -7.53 -28.71
CA VAL A 393 -2.91 -8.40 -28.03
C VAL A 393 -4.33 -8.01 -28.46
N ASP A 394 -5.13 -8.97 -28.89
CA ASP A 394 -6.59 -8.79 -29.00
C ASP A 394 -7.23 -8.94 -27.61
N TYR A 395 -7.26 -7.83 -26.89
CA TYR A 395 -7.81 -7.81 -25.53
C TYR A 395 -9.28 -8.22 -25.46
N ASN A 396 -10.08 -7.85 -26.47
CA ASN A 396 -11.48 -8.18 -26.46
C ASN A 396 -11.70 -9.69 -26.57
N ALA A 397 -11.02 -10.35 -27.48
CA ALA A 397 -11.12 -11.79 -27.64
C ALA A 397 -10.56 -12.54 -26.41
N VAL A 398 -9.38 -12.16 -25.91
CA VAL A 398 -8.72 -12.81 -24.77
C VAL A 398 -9.57 -12.69 -23.49
N TYR A 399 -10.03 -11.49 -23.18
CA TYR A 399 -10.78 -11.26 -21.94
C TYR A 399 -12.25 -11.67 -22.02
N ALA A 400 -12.87 -11.65 -23.21
CA ALA A 400 -14.19 -12.24 -23.42
C ALA A 400 -14.16 -13.75 -23.19
N GLN A 401 -13.14 -14.44 -23.72
CA GLN A 401 -12.94 -15.88 -23.46
C GLN A 401 -12.70 -16.15 -21.98
N ALA A 402 -11.77 -15.43 -21.33
CA ALA A 402 -11.48 -15.63 -19.91
C ALA A 402 -12.70 -15.36 -19.03
N TYR A 403 -13.48 -14.33 -19.31
CA TYR A 403 -14.70 -14.00 -18.61
C TYR A 403 -15.80 -15.08 -18.78
N ALA A 404 -15.99 -15.58 -20.00
CA ALA A 404 -16.90 -16.69 -20.29
C ALA A 404 -16.50 -17.94 -19.50
N LEU A 405 -15.23 -18.32 -19.52
CA LEU A 405 -14.71 -19.45 -18.76
C LEU A 405 -14.93 -19.32 -17.24
N VAL A 406 -14.79 -18.11 -16.66
CA VAL A 406 -15.11 -17.86 -15.24
C VAL A 406 -16.60 -18.07 -14.95
N ASN A 407 -17.48 -17.65 -15.85
CA ASN A 407 -18.92 -17.78 -15.70
C ASN A 407 -19.42 -19.22 -15.91
N GLU A 408 -18.76 -19.98 -16.77
CA GLU A 408 -19.04 -21.38 -17.05
C GLU A 408 -18.46 -22.33 -15.97
N GLY A 409 -17.73 -21.79 -14.98
CA GLY A 409 -17.18 -22.59 -13.89
C GLY A 409 -15.91 -23.36 -14.27
N TYR A 410 -15.13 -22.86 -15.21
CA TYR A 410 -13.84 -23.44 -15.58
C TYR A 410 -12.91 -23.62 -14.36
N THR A 411 -12.25 -24.77 -14.28
CA THR A 411 -11.31 -25.10 -13.21
C THR A 411 -9.98 -24.38 -13.43
N TYR A 412 -9.85 -23.16 -12.89
CA TYR A 412 -8.64 -22.32 -13.02
C TYR A 412 -7.54 -22.65 -12.01
N TRP A 413 -7.76 -23.54 -11.04
CA TRP A 413 -6.69 -24.08 -10.18
C TRP A 413 -6.12 -25.35 -10.79
N LEU A 414 -4.90 -25.69 -10.41
CA LEU A 414 -4.26 -26.92 -10.87
C LEU A 414 -4.87 -28.14 -10.17
N THR A 415 -5.22 -29.16 -10.93
CA THR A 415 -5.61 -30.47 -10.41
C THR A 415 -4.40 -31.19 -9.78
N PRO A 416 -4.58 -32.26 -8.99
CA PRO A 416 -3.45 -33.02 -8.43
C PRO A 416 -2.44 -33.49 -9.48
N GLY A 417 -2.91 -34.03 -10.61
CA GLY A 417 -2.03 -34.48 -11.69
C GLY A 417 -1.25 -33.36 -12.37
N GLU A 418 -1.92 -32.21 -12.62
CA GLU A 418 -1.26 -31.02 -13.17
C GLU A 418 -0.24 -30.43 -12.18
N THR A 419 -0.56 -30.46 -10.89
CA THR A 419 0.36 -30.03 -9.82
C THR A 419 1.60 -30.91 -9.79
N GLU A 420 1.45 -32.22 -9.97
CA GLU A 420 2.57 -33.15 -10.03
C GLU A 420 3.43 -32.90 -11.28
N ALA A 421 2.80 -32.68 -12.43
CA ALA A 421 3.52 -32.31 -13.66
C ALA A 421 4.30 -31.00 -13.49
N LEU A 422 3.66 -29.97 -12.93
CA LEU A 422 4.33 -28.70 -12.63
C LEU A 422 5.48 -28.86 -11.63
N ASN A 423 5.31 -29.64 -10.55
CA ASN A 423 6.38 -29.90 -9.58
C ASN A 423 7.57 -30.63 -10.21
N ARG A 424 7.32 -31.54 -11.19
CA ARG A 424 8.38 -32.21 -11.94
C ARG A 424 9.14 -31.23 -12.82
N HIS A 425 8.42 -30.38 -13.54
CA HIS A 425 8.96 -29.29 -14.35
C HIS A 425 9.79 -28.30 -13.51
N ASN A 426 9.30 -27.91 -12.33
CA ASN A 426 9.95 -26.94 -11.43
C ASN A 426 11.32 -27.39 -10.92
N ARG A 427 11.63 -28.70 -10.96
CA ARG A 427 12.95 -29.20 -10.56
C ARG A 427 14.08 -28.62 -11.41
N HIS A 428 13.79 -28.31 -12.67
CA HIS A 428 14.76 -27.69 -13.57
C HIS A 428 15.17 -26.27 -13.11
N PHE A 429 14.30 -25.59 -12.38
CA PHE A 429 14.50 -24.21 -11.90
C PHE A 429 15.01 -24.13 -10.46
N GLU A 430 15.19 -25.27 -9.80
CA GLU A 430 15.71 -25.31 -8.43
C GLU A 430 17.19 -24.97 -8.40
N VAL A 431 17.59 -24.15 -7.42
CA VAL A 431 19.01 -23.86 -7.18
C VAL A 431 19.72 -25.15 -6.82
N PRO A 432 20.86 -25.48 -7.46
CA PRO A 432 21.66 -26.66 -7.11
C PRO A 432 21.90 -26.70 -5.59
N CYS A 433 21.60 -27.84 -5.00
CA CYS A 433 21.68 -28.05 -3.56
C CYS A 433 22.76 -29.11 -3.27
N LEU A 434 23.80 -28.71 -2.55
CA LEU A 434 24.91 -29.59 -2.19
C LEU A 434 24.42 -30.83 -1.44
N GLU A 435 23.44 -30.69 -0.56
CA GLU A 435 22.83 -31.78 0.16
C GLU A 435 22.22 -32.83 -0.80
N ARG A 436 21.57 -32.38 -1.91
CA ARG A 436 20.99 -33.27 -2.93
C ARG A 436 22.07 -34.03 -3.69
N GLU A 437 23.09 -33.33 -4.16
CA GLU A 437 24.20 -33.93 -4.89
C GLU A 437 24.88 -35.00 -4.05
N LEU A 438 25.16 -34.71 -2.80
CA LEU A 438 25.78 -35.65 -1.89
C LEU A 438 24.89 -36.85 -1.58
N ILE A 439 23.59 -36.62 -1.28
CA ILE A 439 22.65 -37.71 -1.03
C ILE A 439 22.61 -38.67 -2.22
N LEU A 440 22.48 -38.16 -3.44
CA LEU A 440 22.42 -38.95 -4.66
C LEU A 440 23.78 -39.59 -5.01
N THR A 441 24.88 -39.04 -4.54
CA THR A 441 26.22 -39.60 -4.70
C THR A 441 26.47 -40.80 -3.76
N TYR A 442 25.94 -40.72 -2.53
CA TYR A 442 26.23 -41.71 -1.48
C TYR A 442 25.14 -42.75 -1.26
N TYR A 443 23.90 -42.47 -1.72
CA TYR A 443 22.72 -43.28 -1.45
C TYR A 443 21.90 -43.53 -2.71
N GLU A 444 21.22 -44.67 -2.71
CA GLU A 444 20.22 -45.02 -3.72
C GLU A 444 18.89 -45.35 -3.05
N ARG A 445 17.80 -45.03 -3.74
CA ARG A 445 16.45 -45.35 -3.27
C ARG A 445 16.19 -46.83 -3.41
N PRO A 446 15.81 -47.55 -2.33
CA PRO A 446 15.48 -48.95 -2.41
C PRO A 446 14.22 -49.19 -3.26
N MET A 447 14.28 -50.17 -4.14
CA MET A 447 13.09 -50.70 -4.80
C MET A 447 12.21 -51.44 -3.78
N PRO A 448 10.89 -51.57 -4.02
CA PRO A 448 10.03 -52.41 -3.19
C PRO A 448 10.58 -53.83 -3.09
N GLY A 449 10.77 -54.34 -1.86
CA GLY A 449 11.32 -55.68 -1.63
C GLY A 449 12.86 -55.77 -1.60
N ALA A 450 13.60 -54.68 -1.76
CA ALA A 450 15.07 -54.72 -1.67
C ALA A 450 15.53 -55.20 -0.29
N THR A 451 16.37 -56.23 -0.25
CA THR A 451 16.90 -56.84 0.98
C THR A 451 18.17 -56.16 1.49
N ASN A 452 18.86 -55.41 0.64
CA ASN A 452 20.11 -54.69 0.95
C ASN A 452 19.87 -53.25 1.46
N ALA A 453 18.62 -52.87 1.77
CA ALA A 453 18.29 -51.57 2.27
C ALA A 453 18.50 -51.46 3.79
N ALA A 454 19.20 -50.42 4.23
CA ALA A 454 19.44 -50.10 5.63
C ALA A 454 18.52 -48.99 6.11
N PHE A 455 18.24 -48.95 7.43
CA PHE A 455 17.60 -47.83 8.09
C PHE A 455 18.67 -46.86 8.62
N LEU A 456 18.66 -45.62 8.17
CA LEU A 456 19.58 -44.61 8.66
C LEU A 456 18.81 -43.39 9.16
N THR A 457 19.23 -42.85 10.30
CA THR A 457 18.75 -41.54 10.80
C THR A 457 19.40 -40.41 10.01
N VAL A 458 18.77 -39.24 10.02
CA VAL A 458 19.33 -38.02 9.38
C VAL A 458 20.74 -37.70 9.91
N ALA A 459 21.00 -37.95 11.21
CA ALA A 459 22.32 -37.74 11.81
C ALA A 459 23.39 -38.70 11.21
N GLN A 460 23.03 -39.95 10.96
CA GLN A 460 23.95 -40.95 10.35
C GLN A 460 24.20 -40.60 8.88
N ILE A 461 23.16 -40.22 8.15
CA ILE A 461 23.28 -39.74 6.76
C ILE A 461 24.21 -38.50 6.72
N LEU A 462 23.98 -37.52 7.59
CA LEU A 462 24.84 -36.35 7.69
C LEU A 462 26.30 -36.68 8.01
N ALA A 463 26.55 -37.59 8.97
CA ALA A 463 27.89 -37.97 9.35
C ALA A 463 28.66 -38.53 8.15
N ARG A 464 27.99 -39.31 7.28
CA ARG A 464 28.61 -39.90 6.09
C ARG A 464 28.83 -38.87 4.97
N ILE A 465 27.81 -38.05 4.63
CA ILE A 465 27.93 -37.09 3.51
C ILE A 465 28.79 -35.88 3.87
N ASN A 466 28.97 -35.59 5.17
CA ASN A 466 29.78 -34.47 5.63
C ASN A 466 31.27 -34.82 5.75
N ALA A 467 31.62 -36.07 5.57
CA ALA A 467 33.01 -36.50 5.64
C ALA A 467 33.84 -35.88 4.50
N GLY A 468 34.77 -35.01 4.85
CA GLY A 468 35.65 -34.31 3.90
C GLY A 468 35.12 -33.00 3.33
N ILE A 469 33.97 -32.50 3.81
CA ILE A 469 33.38 -31.21 3.36
C ILE A 469 33.60 -30.14 4.44
N ARG A 470 34.07 -28.96 4.02
CA ARG A 470 34.31 -27.83 4.93
C ARG A 470 33.01 -27.10 5.34
N GLN A 471 31.97 -27.18 4.51
CA GLN A 471 30.71 -26.53 4.73
C GLN A 471 29.78 -27.34 5.65
N LYS A 472 29.18 -26.71 6.66
CA LYS A 472 28.22 -27.37 7.56
C LYS A 472 26.88 -27.56 6.87
N LEU A 473 26.50 -28.83 6.63
CA LEU A 473 25.20 -29.17 6.02
C LEU A 473 24.04 -29.04 7.02
N SER A 474 22.86 -28.73 6.51
CA SER A 474 21.64 -28.58 7.33
C SER A 474 20.89 -29.91 7.48
N PRO A 475 20.65 -30.38 8.73
CA PRO A 475 19.84 -31.59 8.97
C PRO A 475 18.41 -31.44 8.41
N VAL A 476 17.86 -30.25 8.45
CA VAL A 476 16.51 -29.94 7.92
C VAL A 476 16.48 -30.07 6.40
N LYS A 477 17.48 -29.53 5.71
CA LYS A 477 17.61 -29.64 4.24
C LYS A 477 17.82 -31.10 3.83
N VAL A 478 18.71 -31.85 4.51
CA VAL A 478 18.88 -33.26 4.24
C VAL A 478 17.56 -34.04 4.36
N GLY A 479 16.78 -33.80 5.42
CA GLY A 479 15.48 -34.44 5.58
C GLY A 479 14.45 -34.05 4.51
N MET A 480 14.51 -32.80 4.00
CA MET A 480 13.68 -32.36 2.88
C MET A 480 14.07 -33.04 1.57
N VAL A 481 15.35 -33.03 1.24
CA VAL A 481 15.89 -33.68 0.03
C VAL A 481 15.57 -35.16 0.02
N MET A 482 15.79 -35.89 1.12
CA MET A 482 15.47 -37.31 1.20
C MET A 482 14.01 -37.61 0.83
N ARG A 483 13.08 -36.78 1.30
CA ARG A 483 11.65 -36.90 0.94
C ARG A 483 11.38 -36.60 -0.53
N GLN A 484 11.98 -35.52 -1.06
CA GLN A 484 11.82 -35.11 -2.46
C GLN A 484 12.36 -36.17 -3.43
N GLU A 485 13.48 -36.78 -3.09
CA GLU A 485 14.07 -37.87 -3.88
C GLU A 485 13.34 -39.21 -3.66
N GLY A 486 12.24 -39.19 -2.89
CA GLY A 486 11.35 -40.33 -2.72
C GLY A 486 11.90 -41.45 -1.81
N PHE A 487 12.87 -41.13 -0.94
CA PHE A 487 13.29 -42.06 0.10
C PHE A 487 12.17 -42.23 1.14
N GLU A 488 11.89 -43.50 1.46
CA GLU A 488 10.78 -43.84 2.37
C GLU A 488 11.13 -43.47 3.82
N PRO A 489 10.33 -42.58 4.47
CA PRO A 489 10.54 -42.22 5.87
C PRO A 489 10.08 -43.39 6.76
N MET A 490 10.90 -43.79 7.73
CA MET A 490 10.61 -44.89 8.66
C MET A 490 10.85 -44.46 10.12
N ARG A 491 10.26 -45.24 11.02
CA ARG A 491 10.58 -45.19 12.45
C ARG A 491 11.00 -46.56 12.93
N VAL A 492 12.20 -46.66 13.50
CA VAL A 492 12.75 -47.90 14.08
C VAL A 492 13.25 -47.56 15.49
N GLY A 493 12.80 -48.31 16.50
CA GLY A 493 13.19 -48.07 17.88
C GLY A 493 12.94 -46.64 18.39
N GLY A 494 11.83 -45.98 17.98
CA GLY A 494 11.49 -44.61 18.37
C GLY A 494 12.27 -43.53 17.58
N LYS A 495 13.28 -43.85 16.81
CA LYS A 495 14.09 -42.93 16.00
C LYS A 495 13.47 -42.77 14.61
N ARG A 496 13.44 -41.50 14.11
CA ARG A 496 13.03 -41.19 12.71
C ARG A 496 14.23 -41.29 11.79
N GLY A 497 14.06 -41.89 10.60
CA GLY A 497 15.08 -42.01 9.57
C GLY A 497 14.48 -42.39 8.23
N TYR A 498 15.31 -42.87 7.34
CA TYR A 498 14.95 -43.22 5.97
C TYR A 498 15.48 -44.63 5.63
N ARG A 499 14.76 -45.32 4.76
CA ARG A 499 15.22 -46.55 4.14
C ARG A 499 16.09 -46.20 2.95
N VAL A 500 17.34 -46.65 2.93
CA VAL A 500 18.36 -46.29 1.93
C VAL A 500 19.19 -47.51 1.54
N ILE A 501 19.73 -47.52 0.33
CA ILE A 501 20.83 -48.39 -0.06
C ILE A 501 22.11 -47.55 -0.02
N GLU A 502 23.08 -47.99 0.77
CA GLU A 502 24.40 -47.35 0.84
C GLU A 502 25.26 -47.78 -0.34
N LEU A 503 25.79 -46.83 -1.11
CA LEU A 503 26.66 -47.13 -2.24
C LEU A 503 28.08 -47.47 -1.79
N THR A 504 28.72 -48.38 -2.51
CA THR A 504 30.13 -48.76 -2.30
C THR A 504 31.07 -47.64 -2.78
N GLY A 505 32.35 -47.70 -2.35
CA GLY A 505 33.35 -46.71 -2.77
C GLY A 505 33.50 -46.64 -4.30
N GLU A 506 33.48 -47.79 -4.98
CA GLU A 506 33.56 -47.85 -6.44
C GLU A 506 32.36 -47.20 -7.13
N GLN A 507 31.15 -47.44 -6.63
CA GLN A 507 29.93 -46.82 -7.14
C GLN A 507 29.91 -45.32 -6.90
N ILE A 508 30.41 -44.85 -5.76
CA ILE A 508 30.53 -43.42 -5.43
C ILE A 508 31.51 -42.76 -6.40
N GLU A 509 32.69 -43.34 -6.63
CA GLU A 509 33.66 -42.77 -7.56
C GLU A 509 33.14 -42.77 -9.00
N GLN A 510 32.42 -43.79 -9.40
CA GLN A 510 31.75 -43.84 -10.69
C GLN A 510 30.73 -42.70 -10.83
N ARG A 511 29.88 -42.45 -9.82
CA ARG A 511 28.91 -41.34 -9.83
C ARG A 511 29.58 -39.96 -9.83
N LYS A 512 30.66 -39.76 -9.08
CA LYS A 512 31.42 -38.51 -9.10
C LYS A 512 32.01 -38.21 -10.48
N ARG A 513 32.51 -39.21 -11.22
CA ARG A 513 33.01 -39.02 -12.59
C ARG A 513 31.89 -38.60 -13.56
N TRP A 514 30.69 -39.10 -13.39
CA TRP A 514 29.53 -38.69 -14.21
C TRP A 514 29.14 -37.21 -13.96
N VAL A 515 29.17 -36.77 -12.72
CA VAL A 515 28.84 -35.36 -12.37
C VAL A 515 29.88 -34.37 -12.95
N THR A 516 31.17 -34.73 -12.98
CA THR A 516 32.23 -33.87 -13.55
C THR A 516 32.23 -33.78 -15.08
N HIS A 517 31.49 -34.61 -15.79
CA HIS A 517 31.37 -34.55 -17.26
C HIS A 517 30.24 -33.62 -17.76
N TRP A 518 29.41 -33.07 -16.88
CA TRP A 518 28.27 -32.21 -17.19
C TRP A 518 28.45 -30.77 -16.67
N GLN A 519 29.62 -30.44 -16.13
CA GLN A 519 30.07 -29.07 -15.89
C GLN A 519 30.97 -28.61 -17.04
#